data_e4e8cdebffa70e6ea56586ec5f3a8aec
#
_entry.id   e4e8cdebffa70e6ea56586ec5f3a8aec
#
_cell.length_a   1.000
_cell.length_b   1.000
_cell.length_c   1.000
_cell.angle_alpha   90.00
_cell.angle_beta   90.00
_cell.angle_gamma   90.00
#
_symmetry.space_group_name_H-M   'P 1'
#
loop_
_entity.id
_entity.type
_entity.pdbx_description
1 polymer ?
#
loop_
_entity_poly.entity_id
_entity_poly.type
_entity_poly.pdbx_seq_one_letter_code
_entity_poly.pdbx_strand_id
1 'polypeptide(L)'
;MSRGLGDVYKRQCRDTATLQDMEQAYESKITAIRKFGPGKELLDLEMEDRNGTKVNLSSLKGKVRYVDVWASWCGPCRYEMQFLEELAQRYEGDDRLEIVSLSIDTDREAWLQTAMPDRPGWKQYLATPQSRQVLEEEYSITAIPRFMLFDGHNRIIDIHAPSPSDEEEIDRMLQEWLGPDGNSTAKRQP
;
A
#
# COMPACT_ATOMS: atom_id res chain seq x y z
N MET A 1 23.33 16.84 25.00
CA MET A 1 21.86 17.00 25.00
C MET A 1 21.45 17.45 23.61
N SER A 2 20.96 16.55 22.81
CA SER A 2 20.46 16.84 21.46
C SER A 2 19.13 17.58 21.59
N ARG A 3 19.11 18.87 21.22
CA ARG A 3 17.86 19.62 21.11
C ARG A 3 17.12 19.04 19.90
N GLY A 4 15.91 18.50 20.13
CA GLY A 4 15.11 17.89 19.07
C GLY A 4 14.75 18.92 17.99
N LEU A 5 14.60 18.45 16.75
CA LEU A 5 14.20 19.25 15.59
C LEU A 5 12.97 20.15 15.90
N GLY A 6 12.04 19.67 16.73
CA GLY A 6 10.85 20.41 17.16
C GLY A 6 11.15 21.72 17.88
N ASP A 7 12.23 21.83 18.65
CA ASP A 7 12.59 23.06 19.37
C ASP A 7 13.11 24.17 18.44
N VAL A 8 13.70 23.78 17.30
CA VAL A 8 14.19 24.75 16.30
C VAL A 8 13.03 25.41 15.57
N TYR A 9 12.00 24.65 15.19
CA TYR A 9 10.82 25.18 14.50
C TYR A 9 9.96 26.07 15.39
N LYS A 10 9.79 25.72 16.68
CA LYS A 10 9.04 26.54 17.66
C LYS A 10 9.60 27.95 17.84
N ARG A 11 10.89 28.16 17.56
CA ARG A 11 11.53 29.50 17.67
C ARG A 11 11.38 30.33 16.40
N GLN A 12 11.07 29.72 15.27
CA GLN A 12 10.99 30.41 13.97
C GLN A 12 9.57 30.78 13.57
N CYS A 13 8.56 30.10 14.08
CA CYS A 13 7.16 30.35 13.77
C CYS A 13 6.53 31.23 14.88
N ARG A 14 6.00 32.39 14.50
CA ARG A 14 5.31 33.34 15.41
C ARG A 14 3.79 33.15 15.44
N ASP A 15 3.27 32.32 14.53
CA ASP A 15 1.85 32.02 14.45
C ASP A 15 1.54 30.73 15.24
N THR A 16 0.82 30.90 16.35
CA THR A 16 0.47 29.78 17.24
C THR A 16 -0.50 28.79 16.60
N ALA A 17 -1.36 29.24 15.69
CA ALA A 17 -2.28 28.33 14.97
C ALA A 17 -1.50 27.40 14.04
N THR A 18 -0.57 27.94 13.25
CA THR A 18 0.31 27.15 12.38
C THR A 18 1.17 26.15 13.17
N LEU A 19 1.65 26.52 14.37
CA LEU A 19 2.41 25.62 15.24
C LEU A 19 1.53 24.46 15.76
N GLN A 20 0.30 24.75 16.15
CA GLN A 20 -0.64 23.72 16.61
C GLN A 20 -0.99 22.75 15.49
N ASP A 21 -1.26 23.24 14.27
CA ASP A 21 -1.52 22.40 13.10
C ASP A 21 -0.32 21.49 12.76
N MET A 22 0.90 22.05 12.85
CA MET A 22 2.13 21.27 12.62
C MET A 22 2.36 20.21 13.71
N GLU A 23 2.12 20.54 14.98
CA GLU A 23 2.22 19.57 16.09
C GLU A 23 1.19 18.45 15.91
N GLN A 24 -0.05 18.77 15.57
CA GLN A 24 -1.10 17.79 15.34
C GLN A 24 -0.78 16.89 14.15
N ALA A 25 -0.28 17.45 13.04
CA ALA A 25 0.17 16.69 11.87
C ALA A 25 1.36 15.77 12.21
N TYR A 26 2.30 16.25 13.02
CA TYR A 26 3.44 15.47 13.48
C TYR A 26 3.01 14.28 14.36
N GLU A 27 2.17 14.53 15.38
CA GLU A 27 1.65 13.49 16.27
C GLU A 27 0.81 12.46 15.49
N SER A 28 0.03 12.90 14.50
CA SER A 28 -0.72 11.99 13.62
C SER A 28 0.22 11.08 12.82
N LYS A 29 1.29 11.64 12.24
CA LYS A 29 2.32 10.85 11.53
C LYS A 29 3.03 9.86 12.44
N ILE A 30 3.45 10.28 13.63
CA ILE A 30 4.11 9.40 14.60
C ILE A 30 3.17 8.27 15.03
N THR A 31 1.88 8.57 15.24
CA THR A 31 0.87 7.58 15.58
C THR A 31 0.66 6.58 14.44
N ALA A 32 0.58 7.06 13.21
CA ALA A 32 0.49 6.21 12.01
C ALA A 32 1.72 5.29 11.87
N ILE A 33 2.94 5.83 12.04
CA ILE A 33 4.18 5.03 12.01
C ILE A 33 4.19 3.97 13.12
N ARG A 34 3.74 4.32 14.33
CA ARG A 34 3.65 3.35 15.45
C ARG A 34 2.63 2.25 15.18
N LYS A 35 1.55 2.56 14.50
CA LYS A 35 0.44 1.62 14.20
C LYS A 35 0.72 0.81 12.93
N PHE A 36 1.26 1.44 11.88
CA PHE A 36 1.41 0.89 10.53
C PHE A 36 2.84 0.93 10.00
N GLY A 37 3.82 1.06 10.86
CA GLY A 37 5.22 1.04 10.46
C GLY A 37 5.68 -0.37 10.04
N PRO A 38 6.87 -0.46 9.42
CA PRO A 38 7.44 -1.72 8.97
C PRO A 38 7.48 -2.77 10.07
N GLY A 39 7.15 -4.03 9.72
CA GLY A 39 7.12 -5.18 10.64
C GLY A 39 5.84 -5.31 11.48
N LYS A 40 4.91 -4.34 11.44
CA LYS A 40 3.59 -4.47 12.07
C LYS A 40 2.71 -5.43 11.27
N GLU A 41 1.79 -6.10 11.96
CA GLU A 41 0.80 -6.93 11.30
C GLU A 41 -0.14 -6.08 10.45
N LEU A 42 -0.49 -6.58 9.27
CA LEU A 42 -1.50 -5.94 8.44
C LEU A 42 -2.87 -6.01 9.12
N LEU A 43 -3.66 -4.97 8.98
CA LEU A 43 -5.11 -5.05 9.22
C LEU A 43 -5.75 -5.70 8.01
N ASP A 44 -6.47 -6.79 8.24
CA ASP A 44 -7.01 -7.59 7.15
C ASP A 44 -8.06 -6.84 6.33
N LEU A 45 -8.07 -7.10 5.04
CA LEU A 45 -8.99 -6.49 4.09
C LEU A 45 -9.77 -7.60 3.40
N GLU A 46 -11.09 -7.65 3.63
CA GLU A 46 -12.00 -8.51 2.88
C GLU A 46 -12.25 -7.88 1.49
N MET A 47 -12.05 -8.67 0.47
CA MET A 47 -12.15 -8.28 -0.94
C MET A 47 -13.08 -9.24 -1.68
N GLU A 48 -13.66 -8.80 -2.79
CA GLU A 48 -14.44 -9.65 -3.69
C GLU A 48 -13.73 -9.77 -5.04
N ASP A 49 -13.61 -10.99 -5.53
CA ASP A 49 -13.14 -11.25 -6.89
C ASP A 49 -14.23 -10.91 -7.94
N ARG A 50 -13.91 -11.10 -9.22
CA ARG A 50 -14.85 -10.85 -10.34
C ARG A 50 -16.13 -11.69 -10.27
N ASN A 51 -16.10 -12.83 -9.57
CA ASN A 51 -17.23 -13.74 -9.41
C ASN A 51 -18.05 -13.43 -8.14
N GLY A 52 -17.60 -12.47 -7.34
CA GLY A 52 -18.20 -12.13 -6.04
C GLY A 52 -17.73 -13.05 -4.90
N THR A 53 -16.68 -13.85 -5.14
CA THR A 53 -16.08 -14.68 -4.09
C THR A 53 -15.30 -13.80 -3.13
N LYS A 54 -15.57 -13.94 -1.84
CA LYS A 54 -14.87 -13.19 -0.80
C LYS A 54 -13.51 -13.82 -0.50
N VAL A 55 -12.50 -12.97 -0.46
CA VAL A 55 -11.11 -13.31 -0.18
C VAL A 55 -10.55 -12.29 0.80
N ASN A 56 -9.77 -12.74 1.75
CA ASN A 56 -9.04 -11.86 2.65
C ASN A 56 -7.61 -11.63 2.15
N LEU A 57 -7.12 -10.41 2.24
CA LEU A 57 -5.74 -10.09 1.86
C LEU A 57 -4.74 -10.96 2.64
N SER A 58 -5.02 -11.24 3.91
CA SER A 58 -4.20 -12.12 4.76
C SER A 58 -4.13 -13.56 4.27
N SER A 59 -5.13 -14.03 3.51
CA SER A 59 -5.16 -15.39 2.97
C SER A 59 -4.13 -15.60 1.84
N LEU A 60 -3.64 -14.53 1.22
CA LEU A 60 -2.58 -14.54 0.21
C LEU A 60 -1.17 -14.59 0.83
N LYS A 61 -1.06 -15.09 2.06
CA LYS A 61 0.22 -15.26 2.76
C LYS A 61 1.15 -16.23 2.01
N GLY A 62 2.44 -16.13 2.30
CA GLY A 62 3.49 -16.92 1.65
C GLY A 62 4.14 -16.19 0.48
N LYS A 63 3.58 -15.05 0.05
CA LYS A 63 4.12 -14.20 -1.01
C LYS A 63 4.29 -12.77 -0.52
N VAL A 64 5.24 -12.05 -1.12
CA VAL A 64 5.26 -10.59 -1.06
C VAL A 64 4.06 -10.08 -1.84
N ARG A 65 3.32 -9.12 -1.29
CA ARG A 65 2.12 -8.57 -1.94
C ARG A 65 2.31 -7.09 -2.18
N TYR A 66 2.25 -6.72 -3.45
CA TYR A 66 2.22 -5.34 -3.89
C TYR A 66 0.75 -4.97 -4.17
N VAL A 67 0.20 -4.10 -3.34
CA VAL A 67 -1.23 -3.74 -3.37
C VAL A 67 -1.38 -2.34 -3.95
N ASP A 68 -2.10 -2.25 -5.07
CA ASP A 68 -2.55 -1.02 -5.72
C ASP A 68 -3.97 -0.70 -5.26
N VAL A 69 -4.17 0.41 -4.55
CA VAL A 69 -5.49 0.91 -4.18
C VAL A 69 -5.92 1.97 -5.17
N TRP A 70 -7.01 1.69 -5.90
CA TRP A 70 -7.46 2.46 -7.04
C TRP A 70 -9.00 2.58 -7.14
N ALA A 71 -9.50 3.28 -8.15
CA ALA A 71 -10.91 3.28 -8.53
C ALA A 71 -11.09 3.58 -10.02
N SER A 72 -12.21 3.15 -10.60
CA SER A 72 -12.54 3.35 -12.01
C SER A 72 -12.61 4.81 -12.44
N TRP A 73 -13.04 5.69 -11.55
CA TRP A 73 -13.13 7.14 -11.74
C TRP A 73 -11.81 7.88 -11.51
N CYS A 74 -10.77 7.21 -11.02
CA CYS A 74 -9.46 7.81 -10.72
C CYS A 74 -8.58 7.87 -11.97
N GLY A 75 -8.47 9.04 -12.58
CA GLY A 75 -7.63 9.26 -13.77
C GLY A 75 -6.15 8.93 -13.55
N PRO A 76 -5.49 9.47 -12.50
CA PRO A 76 -4.11 9.12 -12.18
C PRO A 76 -3.89 7.62 -11.93
N CYS A 77 -4.85 6.92 -11.31
CA CYS A 77 -4.75 5.47 -11.09
C CYS A 77 -4.71 4.71 -12.41
N ARG A 78 -5.54 5.11 -13.39
CA ARG A 78 -5.54 4.49 -14.73
C ARG A 78 -4.26 4.76 -15.51
N TYR A 79 -3.59 5.87 -15.23
CA TYR A 79 -2.25 6.14 -15.77
C TYR A 79 -1.23 5.16 -15.19
N GLU A 80 -1.24 4.90 -13.90
CA GLU A 80 -0.35 3.94 -13.26
C GLU A 80 -0.59 2.48 -13.68
N MET A 81 -1.80 2.13 -14.10
CA MET A 81 -2.15 0.76 -14.51
C MET A 81 -1.30 0.23 -15.67
N GLN A 82 -0.86 1.07 -16.61
CA GLN A 82 0.01 0.65 -17.71
C GLN A 82 1.39 0.17 -17.19
N PHE A 83 1.95 0.91 -16.23
CA PHE A 83 3.22 0.54 -15.59
C PHE A 83 3.05 -0.68 -14.66
N LEU A 84 1.89 -0.80 -14.03
CA LEU A 84 1.55 -1.98 -13.25
C LEU A 84 1.44 -3.23 -14.13
N GLU A 85 0.92 -3.10 -15.34
CA GLU A 85 0.90 -4.19 -16.33
C GLU A 85 2.32 -4.59 -16.76
N GLU A 86 3.20 -3.62 -17.01
CA GLU A 86 4.61 -3.85 -17.32
C GLU A 86 5.34 -4.51 -16.15
N LEU A 87 5.09 -4.04 -14.92
CA LEU A 87 5.61 -4.67 -13.70
C LEU A 87 5.15 -6.13 -13.59
N ALA A 88 3.86 -6.40 -13.80
CA ALA A 88 3.30 -7.76 -13.77
C ALA A 88 3.94 -8.66 -14.83
N GLN A 89 4.26 -8.13 -16.01
CA GLN A 89 4.96 -8.88 -17.06
C GLN A 89 6.41 -9.19 -16.69
N ARG A 90 7.14 -8.22 -16.07
CA ARG A 90 8.52 -8.44 -15.61
C ARG A 90 8.65 -9.55 -14.57
N TYR A 91 7.64 -9.68 -13.71
CA TYR A 91 7.60 -10.68 -12.65
C TYR A 91 6.70 -11.89 -12.98
N GLU A 92 6.30 -12.06 -14.27
CA GLU A 92 5.48 -13.20 -14.68
C GLU A 92 6.21 -14.51 -14.42
N GLY A 93 5.55 -15.41 -13.70
CA GLY A 93 6.12 -16.71 -13.30
C GLY A 93 6.92 -16.67 -12.00
N ASP A 94 7.13 -15.53 -11.38
CA ASP A 94 7.70 -15.44 -10.03
C ASP A 94 6.58 -15.67 -9.00
N ASP A 95 6.52 -16.87 -8.46
CA ASP A 95 5.49 -17.27 -7.48
C ASP A 95 5.69 -16.67 -6.09
N ARG A 96 6.79 -15.93 -5.87
CA ARG A 96 7.07 -15.22 -4.60
C ARG A 96 6.35 -13.87 -4.50
N LEU A 97 5.91 -13.29 -5.64
CA LEU A 97 5.19 -12.03 -5.72
C LEU A 97 3.72 -12.25 -6.07
N GLU A 98 2.83 -11.50 -5.43
CA GLU A 98 1.43 -11.35 -5.86
C GLU A 98 1.12 -9.85 -5.98
N ILE A 99 0.70 -9.40 -7.14
CA ILE A 99 0.19 -8.06 -7.35
C ILE A 99 -1.33 -8.09 -7.14
N VAL A 100 -1.82 -7.17 -6.33
CA VAL A 100 -3.24 -7.08 -5.96
C VAL A 100 -3.74 -5.68 -6.33
N SER A 101 -4.58 -5.56 -7.34
CA SER A 101 -5.31 -4.31 -7.60
C SER A 101 -6.62 -4.32 -6.84
N LEU A 102 -6.70 -3.50 -5.80
CA LEU A 102 -7.84 -3.38 -4.89
C LEU A 102 -8.62 -2.11 -5.19
N SER A 103 -9.76 -2.24 -5.86
CA SER A 103 -10.65 -1.12 -6.15
C SER A 103 -11.45 -0.72 -4.91
N ILE A 104 -11.59 0.59 -4.70
CA ILE A 104 -12.49 1.18 -3.70
C ILE A 104 -13.81 1.67 -4.33
N ASP A 105 -14.12 1.27 -5.56
CA ASP A 105 -15.40 1.61 -6.18
C ASP A 105 -16.58 1.16 -5.32
N THR A 106 -17.64 1.96 -5.34
CA THR A 106 -18.93 1.59 -4.75
C THR A 106 -19.87 0.96 -5.80
N ASP A 107 -19.57 1.19 -7.07
CA ASP A 107 -20.28 0.63 -8.21
C ASP A 107 -19.47 -0.55 -8.79
N ARG A 108 -19.97 -1.75 -8.54
CA ARG A 108 -19.35 -2.99 -9.02
C ARG A 108 -19.30 -3.08 -10.55
N GLU A 109 -20.30 -2.57 -11.22
CA GLU A 109 -20.37 -2.59 -12.70
C GLU A 109 -19.29 -1.69 -13.30
N ALA A 110 -19.13 -0.47 -12.78
CA ALA A 110 -18.06 0.44 -13.20
C ALA A 110 -16.67 -0.16 -12.99
N TRP A 111 -16.45 -0.84 -11.84
CA TRP A 111 -15.22 -1.58 -11.60
C TRP A 111 -14.99 -2.68 -12.63
N LEU A 112 -15.98 -3.55 -12.88
CA LEU A 112 -15.86 -4.67 -13.83
C LEU A 112 -15.55 -4.23 -15.27
N GLN A 113 -16.07 -3.06 -15.67
CA GLN A 113 -15.83 -2.50 -17.01
C GLN A 113 -14.42 -1.90 -17.14
N THR A 114 -13.81 -1.50 -16.02
CA THR A 114 -12.51 -0.77 -16.02
C THR A 114 -11.34 -1.65 -15.60
N ALA A 115 -11.59 -2.62 -14.71
CA ALA A 115 -10.53 -3.47 -14.17
C ALA A 115 -9.87 -4.32 -15.26
N MET A 116 -8.54 -4.40 -15.20
CA MET A 116 -7.74 -5.25 -16.10
C MET A 116 -8.08 -6.73 -15.91
N PRO A 117 -7.91 -7.58 -16.93
CA PRO A 117 -8.07 -9.02 -16.77
C PRO A 117 -7.13 -9.59 -15.72
N ASP A 118 -7.60 -10.59 -14.95
CA ASP A 118 -6.74 -11.34 -14.04
C ASP A 118 -5.65 -12.09 -14.81
N ARG A 119 -4.45 -12.10 -14.24
CA ARG A 119 -3.29 -12.84 -14.75
C ARG A 119 -2.65 -13.66 -13.63
N PRO A 120 -1.83 -14.67 -13.94
CA PRO A 120 -0.96 -15.27 -12.94
C PRO A 120 -0.12 -14.21 -12.25
N GLY A 121 -0.12 -14.18 -10.91
CA GLY A 121 0.61 -13.18 -10.13
C GLY A 121 0.01 -11.77 -10.09
N TRP A 122 -1.10 -11.50 -10.79
CA TRP A 122 -1.80 -10.21 -10.72
C TRP A 122 -3.32 -10.41 -10.72
N LYS A 123 -3.98 -10.03 -9.63
CA LYS A 123 -5.41 -10.22 -9.39
C LYS A 123 -6.14 -8.91 -9.13
N GLN A 124 -7.39 -8.89 -9.57
CA GLN A 124 -8.30 -7.75 -9.44
C GLN A 124 -9.36 -8.04 -8.39
N TYR A 125 -9.50 -7.14 -7.43
CA TYR A 125 -10.48 -7.26 -6.36
C TYR A 125 -11.23 -5.94 -6.14
N LEU A 126 -12.44 -6.07 -5.60
CA LEU A 126 -13.25 -4.96 -5.12
C LEU A 126 -13.25 -4.99 -3.58
N ALA A 127 -12.91 -3.88 -2.95
CA ALA A 127 -12.93 -3.76 -1.50
C ALA A 127 -14.38 -3.79 -0.98
N THR A 128 -14.65 -4.58 0.06
CA THR A 128 -15.93 -4.53 0.75
C THR A 128 -16.14 -3.17 1.43
N PRO A 129 -17.37 -2.79 1.80
CA PRO A 129 -17.61 -1.55 2.54
C PRO A 129 -16.77 -1.43 3.80
N GLN A 130 -16.60 -2.53 4.55
CA GLN A 130 -15.77 -2.59 5.75
C GLN A 130 -14.30 -2.34 5.43
N SER A 131 -13.80 -2.95 4.37
CA SER A 131 -12.39 -2.77 3.97
C SER A 131 -12.12 -1.35 3.44
N ARG A 132 -13.08 -0.71 2.76
CA ARG A 132 -12.96 0.72 2.41
C ARG A 132 -12.83 1.59 3.64
N GLN A 133 -13.63 1.32 4.69
CA GLN A 133 -13.52 2.03 5.96
C GLN A 133 -12.15 1.80 6.62
N VAL A 134 -11.65 0.56 6.64
CA VAL A 134 -10.30 0.25 7.18
C VAL A 134 -9.22 0.99 6.40
N LEU A 135 -9.31 1.04 5.06
CA LEU A 135 -8.35 1.77 4.23
C LEU A 135 -8.35 3.27 4.56
N GLU A 136 -9.52 3.88 4.72
CA GLU A 136 -9.66 5.31 5.00
C GLU A 136 -9.27 5.66 6.45
N GLU A 137 -9.88 5.01 7.44
CA GLU A 137 -9.74 5.38 8.85
C GLU A 137 -8.46 4.85 9.48
N GLU A 138 -8.11 3.59 9.16
CA GLU A 138 -7.00 2.92 9.81
C GLU A 138 -5.69 3.11 9.04
N TYR A 139 -5.66 2.82 7.74
CA TYR A 139 -4.48 3.04 6.90
C TYR A 139 -4.31 4.52 6.48
N SER A 140 -5.27 5.39 6.82
CA SER A 140 -5.25 6.82 6.49
C SER A 140 -5.09 7.09 4.99
N ILE A 141 -5.74 6.26 4.16
CA ILE A 141 -5.74 6.44 2.71
C ILE A 141 -6.81 7.45 2.34
N THR A 142 -6.42 8.71 2.26
CA THR A 142 -7.28 9.85 1.90
C THR A 142 -7.20 10.24 0.42
N ALA A 143 -6.24 9.65 -0.31
CA ALA A 143 -6.02 9.90 -1.74
C ALA A 143 -5.51 8.65 -2.44
N ILE A 144 -5.92 8.46 -3.70
CA ILE A 144 -5.48 7.40 -4.60
C ILE A 144 -4.89 8.02 -5.89
N PRO A 145 -3.96 7.34 -6.59
CA PRO A 145 -3.47 5.98 -6.32
C PRO A 145 -2.68 5.88 -5.01
N ARG A 146 -2.73 4.72 -4.37
CA ARG A 146 -1.92 4.40 -3.19
C ARG A 146 -1.36 2.99 -3.35
N PHE A 147 -0.07 2.86 -3.13
CA PHE A 147 0.61 1.57 -3.22
C PHE A 147 1.09 1.15 -1.84
N MET A 148 0.93 -0.15 -1.54
CA MET A 148 1.35 -0.75 -0.27
C MET A 148 2.09 -2.04 -0.54
N LEU A 149 3.04 -2.37 0.33
CA LEU A 149 3.84 -3.59 0.24
C LEU A 149 3.76 -4.37 1.56
N PHE A 150 3.50 -5.66 1.46
CA PHE A 150 3.41 -6.59 2.58
C PHE A 150 4.28 -7.81 2.35
N ASP A 151 4.87 -8.36 3.42
CA ASP A 151 5.65 -9.59 3.34
C ASP A 151 4.77 -10.85 3.35
N GLY A 152 5.41 -12.00 3.13
CA GLY A 152 4.74 -13.30 3.13
C GLY A 152 4.19 -13.74 4.49
N HIS A 153 4.48 -13.01 5.58
CA HIS A 153 4.02 -13.28 6.94
C HIS A 153 2.90 -12.34 7.40
N ASN A 154 2.26 -11.62 6.47
CA ASN A 154 1.23 -10.63 6.76
C ASN A 154 1.73 -9.43 7.57
N ARG A 155 2.97 -9.00 7.33
CA ARG A 155 3.54 -7.81 7.95
C ARG A 155 3.69 -6.70 6.92
N ILE A 156 3.51 -5.49 7.40
CA ILE A 156 3.70 -4.28 6.61
C ILE A 156 5.20 -4.12 6.30
N ILE A 157 5.52 -3.98 5.03
CA ILE A 157 6.83 -3.50 4.56
C ILE A 157 6.73 -1.98 4.43
N ASP A 158 5.77 -1.50 3.63
CA ASP A 158 5.52 -0.08 3.44
C ASP A 158 4.06 0.16 3.05
N ILE A 159 3.41 1.16 3.65
CA ILE A 159 2.06 1.62 3.27
C ILE A 159 2.10 2.81 2.30
N HIS A 160 3.28 3.25 1.91
CA HIS A 160 3.57 4.29 0.93
C HIS A 160 4.60 3.80 -0.08
N ALA A 161 4.47 2.55 -0.52
CA ALA A 161 5.38 1.94 -1.48
C ALA A 161 5.47 2.78 -2.77
N PRO A 162 6.61 2.75 -3.48
CA PRO A 162 6.77 3.44 -4.75
C PRO A 162 5.68 3.09 -5.76
N SER A 163 5.32 4.04 -6.61
CA SER A 163 4.40 3.80 -7.73
C SER A 163 5.06 2.90 -8.78
N PRO A 164 4.28 2.14 -9.58
CA PRO A 164 4.86 1.32 -10.65
C PRO A 164 5.54 2.15 -11.74
N SER A 165 5.17 3.43 -11.91
CA SER A 165 5.87 4.35 -12.82
C SER A 165 7.26 4.77 -12.33
N ASP A 166 7.58 4.59 -11.05
CA ASP A 166 8.94 4.73 -10.50
C ASP A 166 9.64 3.37 -10.54
N GLU A 167 9.91 2.89 -11.76
CA GLU A 167 10.38 1.54 -12.03
C GLU A 167 11.65 1.17 -11.25
N GLU A 168 12.62 2.09 -11.19
CA GLU A 168 13.90 1.83 -10.51
C GLU A 168 13.68 1.58 -9.01
N GLU A 169 12.86 2.40 -8.37
CA GLU A 169 12.64 2.32 -6.93
C GLU A 169 11.77 1.10 -6.54
N ILE A 170 10.70 0.82 -7.32
CA ILE A 170 9.87 -0.36 -7.04
C ILE A 170 10.63 -1.66 -7.31
N ASP A 171 11.40 -1.75 -8.39
CA ASP A 171 12.20 -2.95 -8.69
C ASP A 171 13.27 -3.16 -7.61
N ARG A 172 13.94 -2.10 -7.16
CA ARG A 172 14.91 -2.18 -6.06
C ARG A 172 14.26 -2.73 -4.78
N MET A 173 13.10 -2.18 -4.42
CA MET A 173 12.37 -2.60 -3.23
C MET A 173 11.88 -4.06 -3.34
N LEU A 174 11.32 -4.46 -4.48
CA LEU A 174 10.88 -5.82 -4.70
C LEU A 174 12.06 -6.82 -4.66
N GLN A 175 13.19 -6.50 -5.30
CA GLN A 175 14.38 -7.35 -5.28
C GLN A 175 14.93 -7.54 -3.86
N GLU A 176 14.90 -6.52 -3.03
CA GLU A 176 15.30 -6.62 -1.62
C GLU A 176 14.44 -7.65 -0.86
N TRP A 177 13.13 -7.66 -1.11
CA TRP A 177 12.20 -8.52 -0.39
C TRP A 177 11.97 -9.88 -1.05
N LEU A 178 12.18 -9.99 -2.34
CA LEU A 178 12.10 -11.25 -3.08
C LEU A 178 13.41 -12.06 -3.04
N GLY A 179 14.52 -11.56 -2.51
CA GLY A 179 15.84 -12.16 -2.43
C GLY A 179 15.96 -13.68 -2.65
N PRO A 180 17.15 -14.25 -2.81
CA PRO A 180 17.32 -15.63 -3.29
C PRO A 180 16.65 -16.69 -2.41
N ASP A 181 16.30 -16.36 -1.17
CA ASP A 181 15.71 -17.30 -0.21
C ASP A 181 14.21 -17.02 0.09
N GLY A 182 13.57 -16.06 -0.59
CA GLY A 182 12.17 -15.67 -0.34
C GLY A 182 11.86 -15.26 1.10
N ASN A 183 12.88 -15.22 1.92
CA ASN A 183 12.82 -14.88 3.33
C ASN A 183 13.86 -13.79 3.58
N SER A 184 13.54 -12.57 3.11
CA SER A 184 14.31 -11.43 3.56
C SER A 184 14.06 -11.29 5.07
N THR A 185 14.91 -11.92 5.84
CA THR A 185 15.17 -11.47 7.21
C THR A 185 15.74 -10.07 7.06
N ALA A 186 14.87 -9.09 6.88
CA ALA A 186 15.22 -7.70 7.03
C ALA A 186 16.10 -7.64 8.28
N LYS A 187 17.36 -7.23 8.10
CA LYS A 187 18.27 -6.99 9.18
C LYS A 187 17.54 -6.18 10.21
N ARG A 188 17.17 -6.83 11.32
CA ARG A 188 16.69 -6.15 12.50
C ARG A 188 17.79 -5.16 12.86
N GLN A 189 17.59 -3.91 12.48
CA GLN A 189 18.37 -2.85 13.09
C GLN A 189 17.84 -2.67 14.50
N PRO A 190 18.72 -2.62 15.48
CA PRO A 190 18.41 -2.53 16.92
C PRO A 190 17.73 -1.21 17.28
#